data_2d83c0d88edd009b79646896d03ce648
#
_entry.id   2d83c0d88edd009b79646896d03ce648
#
_cell.length_a   1.000
_cell.length_b   1.000
_cell.length_c   1.000
_cell.angle_alpha   90.00
_cell.angle_beta   90.00
_cell.angle_gamma   90.00
#
_symmetry.space_group_name_H-M   'P 1'
#
loop_
_entity.id
_entity.type
_entity.pdbx_description
1 polymer ?
#
loop_
_entity_poly.entity_id
_entity_poly.type
_entity_poly.pdbx_seq_one_letter_code
_entity_poly.pdbx_strand_id
1 'polypeptide(L)'
;IPEISIHSRMGYEHDFLEQVGRFDGNGLYLGIDGNISPNFSYSFYHCIASSDSQGLFGFDNTQWLTVSYENDWLNLTAGKNAVMVGSFEYDGYDIDSYYFMNSSFWNSFDCWQWGASASFYPDDDHELTIQVCNSPFSFGEPNLFAYALGWRGEMEWFESLWTANMWQYDKGSYMK
;
A
#
# COMPACT_ATOMS: atom_id res chain seq x y z
N ILE A 1 8.63 16.04 -15.59
CA ILE A 1 8.91 16.88 -14.40
C ILE A 1 8.33 16.11 -13.21
N PRO A 2 9.11 15.91 -12.12
CA PRO A 2 8.58 15.29 -10.91
C PRO A 2 7.41 16.10 -10.34
N GLU A 3 6.38 15.42 -9.88
CA GLU A 3 5.31 15.99 -9.09
C GLU A 3 5.66 15.80 -7.61
N ILE A 4 5.62 16.87 -6.84
CA ILE A 4 5.90 16.84 -5.41
C ILE A 4 4.63 17.23 -4.68
N SER A 5 4.15 16.39 -3.80
CA SER A 5 2.96 16.59 -2.99
C SER A 5 3.29 16.57 -1.50
N ILE A 6 2.58 17.37 -0.74
CA ILE A 6 2.64 17.37 0.73
C ILE A 6 1.21 17.17 1.23
N HIS A 7 1.01 16.14 2.03
CA HIS A 7 -0.26 15.81 2.63
C HIS A 7 -0.16 15.93 4.14
N SER A 8 -1.10 16.64 4.74
CA SER A 8 -1.18 16.78 6.19
C SER A 8 -2.63 16.88 6.61
N ARG A 9 -2.89 16.40 7.81
CA ARG A 9 -4.21 16.46 8.42
C ARG A 9 -4.12 17.05 9.81
N MET A 10 -5.11 17.85 10.15
CA MET A 10 -5.33 18.39 11.49
C MET A 10 -6.78 18.14 11.90
N GLY A 11 -6.97 17.65 13.11
CA GLY A 11 -8.28 17.34 13.66
C GLY A 11 -8.46 17.92 15.07
N TYR A 12 -9.69 17.83 15.55
CA TYR A 12 -10.03 18.06 16.96
C TYR A 12 -10.64 16.78 17.51
N GLU A 13 -10.04 16.27 18.57
CA GLU A 13 -10.53 15.09 19.30
C GLU A 13 -11.14 15.53 20.63
N HIS A 14 -12.24 14.90 21.02
CA HIS A 14 -12.85 15.09 22.33
C HIS A 14 -13.19 13.73 22.96
N ASP A 15 -12.55 13.46 24.09
CA ASP A 15 -12.90 12.30 24.90
C ASP A 15 -14.08 12.67 25.82
N PHE A 16 -15.24 12.08 25.57
CA PHE A 16 -16.47 12.34 26.33
C PHE A 16 -16.44 11.71 27.74
N LEU A 17 -15.61 10.70 27.97
CA LEU A 17 -15.49 10.06 29.26
C LEU A 17 -14.60 10.88 30.19
N GLU A 18 -13.47 11.36 29.69
CA GLU A 18 -12.51 12.15 30.43
C GLU A 18 -12.79 13.66 30.35
N GLN A 19 -13.75 14.08 29.52
CA GLN A 19 -14.11 15.48 29.28
C GLN A 19 -12.92 16.36 28.86
N VAL A 20 -12.01 15.76 28.06
CA VAL A 20 -10.80 16.43 27.57
C VAL A 20 -10.88 16.57 26.05
N GLY A 21 -10.57 17.76 25.55
CA GLY A 21 -10.49 18.03 24.12
C GLY A 21 -9.12 18.58 23.72
N ARG A 22 -8.64 18.20 22.55
CA ARG A 22 -7.38 18.69 22.00
C ARG A 22 -7.42 18.80 20.48
N PHE A 23 -6.65 19.72 19.94
CA PHE A 23 -6.27 19.69 18.53
C PHE A 23 -5.11 18.72 18.34
N ASP A 24 -5.16 17.93 17.27
CA ASP A 24 -4.11 16.97 16.96
C ASP A 24 -3.74 17.07 15.49
N GLY A 25 -2.45 16.83 15.19
CA GLY A 25 -1.90 16.73 13.84
C GLY A 25 -1.71 15.28 13.47
N ASN A 26 -2.43 14.81 12.46
CA ASN A 26 -2.52 13.39 12.11
C ASN A 26 -1.68 13.08 10.87
N GLY A 27 -0.36 13.20 11.03
CA GLY A 27 0.61 12.87 10.01
C GLY A 27 0.96 14.02 9.04
N LEU A 28 2.19 13.99 8.61
CA LEU A 28 2.74 14.82 7.54
C LEU A 28 3.46 13.90 6.56
N TYR A 29 3.04 13.90 5.32
CA TYR A 29 3.56 13.01 4.28
C TYR A 29 4.14 13.80 3.12
N LEU A 30 5.22 13.27 2.53
CA LEU A 30 5.83 13.75 1.31
C LEU A 30 5.65 12.72 0.21
N GLY A 31 5.02 13.13 -0.89
CA GLY A 31 4.91 12.34 -2.12
C GLY A 31 5.83 12.90 -3.20
N ILE A 32 6.46 12.02 -3.97
CA ILE A 32 7.25 12.36 -5.15
C ILE A 32 6.95 11.33 -6.24
N ASP A 33 6.31 11.77 -7.30
CA ASP A 33 5.94 10.94 -8.43
C ASP A 33 6.56 11.47 -9.73
N GLY A 34 6.85 10.60 -10.67
CA GLY A 34 7.37 11.04 -11.95
C GLY A 34 7.66 9.94 -12.94
N ASN A 35 7.94 10.36 -14.18
CA ASN A 35 8.32 9.47 -15.26
C ASN A 35 9.81 9.65 -15.58
N ILE A 36 10.51 8.52 -15.67
CA ILE A 36 11.90 8.43 -16.16
C ILE A 36 11.89 8.42 -17.70
N SER A 37 10.91 7.73 -18.27
CA SER A 37 10.65 7.65 -19.71
C SER A 37 9.15 7.40 -19.95
N PRO A 38 8.67 7.33 -21.22
CA PRO A 38 7.25 7.04 -21.50
C PRO A 38 6.71 5.77 -20.83
N ASN A 39 7.57 4.75 -20.64
CA ASN A 39 7.19 3.47 -20.09
C ASN A 39 7.72 3.23 -18.66
N PHE A 40 8.55 4.12 -18.12
CA PHE A 40 9.11 3.96 -16.78
C PHE A 40 8.69 5.11 -15.88
N SER A 41 8.10 4.77 -14.75
CA SER A 41 7.70 5.70 -13.69
C SER A 41 8.33 5.32 -12.35
N TYR A 42 8.29 6.25 -11.43
CA TYR A 42 8.63 6.02 -10.03
C TYR A 42 7.62 6.74 -9.15
N SER A 43 7.40 6.18 -7.97
CA SER A 43 6.56 6.77 -6.94
C SER A 43 7.21 6.58 -5.57
N PHE A 44 7.19 7.62 -4.77
CA PHE A 44 7.69 7.63 -3.42
C PHE A 44 6.70 8.33 -2.50
N TYR A 45 6.38 7.71 -1.38
CA TYR A 45 5.51 8.31 -0.36
C TYR A 45 6.03 7.97 1.03
N HIS A 46 6.31 9.00 1.80
CA HIS A 46 7.01 8.90 3.07
C HIS A 46 6.32 9.72 4.15
N CYS A 47 6.10 9.10 5.31
CA CYS A 47 5.63 9.79 6.50
C CYS A 47 6.80 10.52 7.17
N ILE A 48 6.78 11.85 7.11
CA ILE A 48 7.79 12.71 7.74
C ILE A 48 7.53 12.84 9.24
N ALA A 49 6.27 12.92 9.64
CA ALA A 49 5.87 13.02 11.03
C ALA A 49 4.49 12.39 11.26
N SER A 50 4.37 11.61 12.32
CA SER A 50 3.10 11.14 12.86
C SER A 50 3.20 11.10 14.38
N SER A 51 2.06 11.00 15.07
CA SER A 51 2.03 10.83 16.54
C SER A 51 2.81 9.59 17.00
N ASP A 52 2.93 8.58 16.13
CA ASP A 52 3.52 7.29 16.43
C ASP A 52 4.94 7.11 15.81
N SER A 53 5.41 8.09 15.02
CA SER A 53 6.70 7.97 14.34
C SER A 53 7.88 8.20 15.28
N GLN A 54 8.73 7.18 15.40
CA GLN A 54 9.99 7.26 16.14
C GLN A 54 11.16 7.68 15.24
N GLY A 55 11.09 8.85 14.64
CA GLY A 55 12.19 9.42 13.88
C GLY A 55 11.87 9.79 12.43
N LEU A 56 12.58 10.82 11.94
CA LEU A 56 12.30 11.44 10.65
C LEU A 56 12.78 10.63 9.44
N PHE A 57 13.74 9.72 9.61
CA PHE A 57 14.43 9.06 8.51
C PHE A 57 14.55 7.56 8.77
N GLY A 58 13.79 6.77 8.04
CA GLY A 58 13.88 5.33 8.01
C GLY A 58 12.92 4.76 6.99
N PHE A 59 13.28 3.63 6.40
CA PHE A 59 12.39 2.94 5.45
C PHE A 59 11.10 2.42 6.12
N ASP A 60 11.07 2.33 7.45
CA ASP A 60 9.86 1.94 8.18
C ASP A 60 8.74 2.97 8.03
N ASN A 61 9.08 4.25 7.91
CA ASN A 61 8.14 5.34 7.66
C ASN A 61 7.80 5.54 6.17
N THR A 62 8.47 4.81 5.27
CA THR A 62 8.15 4.84 3.84
C THR A 62 7.00 3.89 3.56
N GLN A 63 5.88 4.40 3.10
CA GLN A 63 4.74 3.58 2.70
C GLN A 63 5.05 2.90 1.37
N TRP A 64 5.40 3.67 0.34
CA TRP A 64 5.87 3.07 -0.90
C TRP A 64 7.07 3.80 -1.48
N LEU A 65 7.88 3.04 -2.17
CA LEU A 65 9.01 3.46 -2.98
C LEU A 65 9.13 2.47 -4.12
N THR A 66 8.61 2.83 -5.28
CA THR A 66 8.47 1.92 -6.42
C THR A 66 9.09 2.49 -7.68
N VAL A 67 9.54 1.58 -8.54
CA VAL A 67 9.81 1.81 -9.95
C VAL A 67 8.93 0.87 -10.74
N SER A 68 8.22 1.41 -11.73
CA SER A 68 7.31 0.65 -12.58
C SER A 68 7.69 0.78 -14.05
N TYR A 69 7.53 -0.32 -14.78
CA TYR A 69 7.52 -0.36 -16.23
C TYR A 69 6.12 -0.72 -16.69
N GLU A 70 5.57 0.04 -17.60
CA GLU A 70 4.21 -0.14 -18.12
C GLU A 70 4.15 -0.04 -19.62
N ASN A 71 3.37 -0.92 -20.23
CA ASN A 71 2.93 -0.85 -21.61
C ASN A 71 1.46 -1.32 -21.71
N ASP A 72 0.90 -1.40 -22.94
CA ASP A 72 -0.52 -1.65 -23.19
C ASP A 72 -1.06 -2.97 -22.54
N TRP A 73 -0.22 -3.94 -22.25
CA TRP A 73 -0.67 -5.25 -21.76
C TRP A 73 0.02 -5.73 -20.47
N LEU A 74 1.02 -4.98 -19.99
CA LEU A 74 1.85 -5.38 -18.84
C LEU A 74 2.27 -4.19 -18.00
N ASN A 75 2.13 -4.31 -16.69
CA ASN A 75 2.78 -3.44 -15.71
C ASN A 75 3.68 -4.29 -14.80
N LEU A 76 4.94 -3.91 -14.69
CA LEU A 76 5.91 -4.49 -13.76
C LEU A 76 6.28 -3.45 -12.72
N THR A 77 6.10 -3.75 -11.44
CA THR A 77 6.46 -2.87 -10.34
C THR A 77 7.43 -3.57 -9.40
N ALA A 78 8.48 -2.87 -9.00
CA ALA A 78 9.43 -3.35 -8.01
C ALA A 78 9.72 -2.26 -6.96
N GLY A 79 9.92 -2.67 -5.72
CA GLY A 79 10.19 -1.77 -4.60
C GLY A 79 9.40 -2.09 -3.36
N LYS A 80 9.23 -1.10 -2.47
CA LYS A 80 8.34 -1.19 -1.32
C LYS A 80 6.94 -0.76 -1.74
N ASN A 81 5.94 -1.60 -1.49
CA ASN A 81 4.55 -1.35 -1.87
C ASN A 81 3.58 -2.11 -0.95
N ALA A 82 2.29 -1.87 -1.11
CA ALA A 82 1.27 -2.59 -0.38
C ALA A 82 1.26 -4.08 -0.74
N VAL A 83 1.09 -4.92 0.27
CA VAL A 83 0.80 -6.35 0.07
C VAL A 83 -0.57 -6.48 -0.56
N MET A 84 -0.66 -7.20 -1.67
CA MET A 84 -1.93 -7.39 -2.38
C MET A 84 -2.88 -8.26 -1.56
N VAL A 85 -4.06 -7.73 -1.32
CA VAL A 85 -5.20 -8.45 -0.70
C VAL A 85 -6.47 -8.10 -1.45
N GLY A 86 -7.46 -8.97 -1.41
CA GLY A 86 -8.76 -8.78 -2.08
C GLY A 86 -9.64 -7.76 -1.35
N SER A 87 -9.24 -6.50 -1.38
CA SER A 87 -9.94 -5.40 -0.72
C SER A 87 -9.83 -4.13 -1.56
N PHE A 88 -10.92 -3.38 -1.61
CA PHE A 88 -10.99 -2.05 -2.20
C PHE A 88 -10.60 -0.93 -1.22
N GLU A 89 -10.03 -1.25 -0.07
CA GLU A 89 -9.73 -0.26 0.97
C GLU A 89 -8.72 0.81 0.53
N TYR A 90 -7.86 0.49 -0.45
CA TYR A 90 -6.88 1.43 -1.01
C TYR A 90 -7.26 1.97 -2.39
N ASP A 91 -8.39 1.54 -2.93
CA ASP A 91 -8.81 1.94 -4.26
C ASP A 91 -9.73 3.15 -4.23
N GLY A 92 -9.33 4.22 -4.90
CA GLY A 92 -10.18 5.34 -5.22
C GLY A 92 -10.69 6.20 -4.07
N TYR A 93 -10.22 5.95 -2.83
CA TYR A 93 -10.57 6.75 -1.68
C TYR A 93 -9.61 7.92 -1.49
N ASP A 94 -10.16 9.08 -1.17
CA ASP A 94 -9.39 10.20 -0.69
C ASP A 94 -8.65 9.81 0.61
N ILE A 95 -7.49 10.41 0.82
CA ILE A 95 -6.66 10.24 2.02
C ILE A 95 -7.45 10.38 3.31
N ASP A 96 -8.50 11.19 3.33
CA ASP A 96 -9.38 11.37 4.46
C ASP A 96 -10.20 10.13 4.80
N SER A 97 -10.72 9.43 3.81
CA SER A 97 -11.43 8.16 4.01
C SER A 97 -10.48 7.06 4.45
N TYR A 98 -9.28 7.04 3.90
CA TYR A 98 -8.22 6.09 4.18
C TYR A 98 -7.82 6.05 5.66
N TYR A 99 -7.68 7.19 6.32
CA TYR A 99 -7.27 7.24 7.72
C TYR A 99 -8.31 6.72 8.71
N PHE A 100 -9.59 6.73 8.36
CA PHE A 100 -10.66 6.37 9.29
C PHE A 100 -11.31 5.02 9.00
N MET A 101 -11.08 4.46 7.82
CA MET A 101 -11.82 3.28 7.35
C MET A 101 -10.96 2.02 7.23
N ASN A 102 -9.71 2.06 7.67
CA ASN A 102 -8.89 0.85 7.71
C ASN A 102 -9.55 -0.21 8.58
N SER A 103 -9.83 -1.34 7.97
CA SER A 103 -10.39 -2.49 8.68
C SER A 103 -9.40 -3.03 9.73
N SER A 104 -9.92 -3.75 10.70
CA SER A 104 -9.09 -4.48 11.66
C SER A 104 -8.14 -5.45 10.97
N PHE A 105 -8.50 -5.94 9.79
CA PHE A 105 -7.65 -6.80 8.97
C PHE A 105 -6.39 -6.07 8.52
N TRP A 106 -6.52 -4.89 7.89
CA TRP A 106 -5.38 -4.08 7.46
C TRP A 106 -4.46 -3.64 8.59
N ASN A 107 -5.02 -3.41 9.78
CA ASN A 107 -4.26 -3.05 10.97
C ASN A 107 -3.61 -4.26 11.68
N SER A 108 -3.83 -5.49 11.19
CA SER A 108 -3.32 -6.70 11.83
C SER A 108 -1.93 -7.13 11.35
N PHE A 109 -1.39 -6.51 10.28
CA PHE A 109 -0.10 -6.86 9.69
C PHE A 109 0.60 -5.62 9.10
N ASP A 110 1.91 -5.73 8.86
CA ASP A 110 2.68 -4.69 8.17
C ASP A 110 2.41 -4.76 6.66
N CYS A 111 1.54 -3.88 6.18
CA CYS A 111 1.06 -3.89 4.80
C CYS A 111 2.08 -3.37 3.77
N TRP A 112 3.16 -2.69 4.20
CA TRP A 112 4.14 -2.08 3.29
C TRP A 112 5.40 -2.93 3.21
N GLN A 113 5.50 -3.77 2.17
CA GLN A 113 6.58 -4.73 2.03
C GLN A 113 7.42 -4.53 0.78
N TRP A 114 8.70 -4.88 0.88
CA TRP A 114 9.61 -4.94 -0.27
C TRP A 114 9.29 -6.15 -1.13
N GLY A 115 9.19 -5.93 -2.45
CA GLY A 115 8.87 -7.00 -3.37
C GLY A 115 8.76 -6.56 -4.82
N ALA A 116 8.07 -7.38 -5.60
CA ALA A 116 7.75 -7.08 -6.98
C ALA A 116 6.39 -7.65 -7.35
N SER A 117 5.74 -7.01 -8.31
CA SER A 117 4.48 -7.47 -8.91
C SER A 117 4.51 -7.36 -10.42
N ALA A 118 3.68 -8.16 -11.07
CA ALA A 118 3.41 -8.09 -12.49
C ALA A 118 1.91 -8.16 -12.70
N SER A 119 1.35 -7.13 -13.33
CA SER A 119 -0.05 -7.07 -13.74
C SER A 119 -0.15 -7.23 -15.25
N PHE A 120 -1.02 -8.10 -15.70
CA PHE A 120 -1.32 -8.40 -17.09
C PHE A 120 -2.74 -7.93 -17.41
N TYR A 121 -2.90 -7.21 -18.49
CA TYR A 121 -4.15 -6.68 -18.99
C TYR A 121 -4.55 -7.45 -20.27
N PRO A 122 -5.31 -8.56 -20.15
CA PRO A 122 -5.73 -9.34 -21.33
C PRO A 122 -6.71 -8.56 -22.21
N ASP A 123 -7.45 -7.66 -21.62
CA ASP A 123 -8.36 -6.70 -22.26
C ASP A 123 -8.55 -5.49 -21.34
N ASP A 124 -9.41 -4.54 -21.75
CA ASP A 124 -9.65 -3.29 -21.03
C ASP A 124 -10.44 -3.48 -19.72
N ASP A 125 -11.09 -4.62 -19.54
CA ASP A 125 -11.99 -4.90 -18.42
C ASP A 125 -11.35 -5.84 -17.37
N HIS A 126 -10.18 -6.41 -17.65
CA HIS A 126 -9.58 -7.44 -16.80
C HIS A 126 -8.11 -7.20 -16.50
N GLU A 127 -7.75 -7.37 -15.24
CA GLU A 127 -6.37 -7.38 -14.75
C GLU A 127 -6.07 -8.69 -14.02
N LEU A 128 -4.94 -9.31 -14.34
CA LEU A 128 -4.36 -10.43 -13.61
C LEU A 128 -3.05 -10.02 -13.00
N THR A 129 -2.94 -10.06 -11.66
CA THR A 129 -1.72 -9.65 -10.94
C THR A 129 -1.11 -10.80 -10.17
N ILE A 130 0.20 -10.95 -10.30
CA ILE A 130 1.01 -11.77 -9.40
C ILE A 130 1.93 -10.86 -8.57
N GLN A 131 2.09 -11.16 -7.29
CA GLN A 131 2.99 -10.43 -6.40
C GLN A 131 3.84 -11.41 -5.59
N VAL A 132 5.10 -11.05 -5.41
CA VAL A 132 5.99 -11.67 -4.43
C VAL A 132 6.65 -10.56 -3.60
N CYS A 133 6.57 -10.66 -2.28
CA CYS A 133 7.17 -9.68 -1.38
C CYS A 133 7.65 -10.36 -0.09
N ASN A 134 8.31 -9.59 0.78
CA ASN A 134 8.56 -10.05 2.14
C ASN A 134 7.23 -10.35 2.84
N SER A 135 7.22 -11.35 3.71
CA SER A 135 6.00 -11.68 4.42
C SER A 135 5.62 -10.55 5.39
N PRO A 136 4.35 -10.12 5.41
CA PRO A 136 3.87 -9.14 6.38
C PRO A 136 3.90 -9.63 7.83
N PHE A 137 4.14 -10.94 8.05
CA PHE A 137 4.33 -11.56 9.34
C PHE A 137 5.79 -11.94 9.64
N SER A 138 6.73 -11.44 8.83
CA SER A 138 8.16 -11.74 9.04
C SER A 138 8.74 -11.04 10.27
N PHE A 139 8.18 -9.89 10.66
CA PHE A 139 8.69 -9.05 11.76
C PHE A 139 10.22 -8.84 11.72
N GLY A 140 10.77 -8.71 10.50
CA GLY A 140 12.19 -8.54 10.26
C GLY A 140 12.99 -9.84 10.10
N GLU A 141 12.38 -11.00 10.27
CA GLU A 141 13.03 -12.29 10.00
C GLU A 141 13.30 -12.47 8.50
N PRO A 142 14.52 -12.86 8.11
CA PRO A 142 14.88 -13.03 6.71
C PRO A 142 14.30 -14.30 6.11
N ASN A 143 14.14 -14.28 4.79
CA ASN A 143 13.71 -15.43 3.97
C ASN A 143 12.29 -15.93 4.25
N LEU A 144 11.42 -15.07 4.73
CA LEU A 144 9.98 -15.32 4.78
C LEU A 144 9.30 -14.45 3.70
N PHE A 145 8.52 -15.09 2.83
CA PHE A 145 7.91 -14.44 1.68
C PHE A 145 6.39 -14.57 1.68
N ALA A 146 5.77 -13.63 1.01
CA ALA A 146 4.35 -13.64 0.67
C ALA A 146 4.19 -13.74 -0.85
N TYR A 147 3.22 -14.52 -1.27
CA TYR A 147 2.84 -14.72 -2.67
C TYR A 147 1.37 -14.41 -2.79
N ALA A 148 1.03 -13.67 -3.83
CA ALA A 148 -0.36 -13.35 -4.12
C ALA A 148 -0.66 -13.52 -5.61
N LEU A 149 -1.87 -13.98 -5.90
CA LEU A 149 -2.46 -14.00 -7.23
C LEU A 149 -3.79 -13.26 -7.14
N GLY A 150 -3.96 -12.23 -7.97
CA GLY A 150 -5.17 -11.40 -8.01
C GLY A 150 -5.82 -11.40 -9.38
N TRP A 151 -7.10 -11.22 -9.37
CA TRP A 151 -7.89 -10.90 -10.54
C TRP A 151 -8.82 -9.73 -10.22
N ARG A 152 -8.84 -8.72 -11.08
CA ARG A 152 -9.77 -7.60 -11.05
C ARG A 152 -10.56 -7.58 -12.34
N GLY A 153 -11.86 -7.42 -12.24
CA GLY A 153 -12.74 -7.27 -13.38
C GLY A 153 -13.62 -6.04 -13.20
N GLU A 154 -13.57 -5.13 -14.17
CA GLU A 154 -14.38 -3.91 -14.23
C GLU A 154 -15.46 -4.10 -15.30
N MET A 155 -16.69 -4.38 -14.90
CA MET A 155 -17.82 -4.56 -15.80
C MET A 155 -18.72 -3.32 -15.74
N GLU A 156 -19.48 -3.05 -16.80
CA GLU A 156 -20.31 -1.83 -16.92
C GLU A 156 -21.11 -1.44 -15.67
N TRP A 157 -21.47 -2.40 -14.82
CA TRP A 157 -22.36 -2.19 -13.67
C TRP A 157 -21.84 -2.74 -12.34
N PHE A 158 -20.70 -3.40 -12.32
CA PHE A 158 -20.03 -3.81 -11.08
C PHE A 158 -18.54 -4.03 -11.29
N GLU A 159 -17.78 -3.87 -10.22
CA GLU A 159 -16.36 -4.19 -10.12
C GLU A 159 -16.18 -5.38 -9.17
N SER A 160 -15.22 -6.24 -9.48
CA SER A 160 -14.92 -7.42 -8.68
C SER A 160 -13.42 -7.60 -8.53
N LEU A 161 -12.97 -7.83 -7.29
CA LEU A 161 -11.58 -8.07 -6.94
C LEU A 161 -11.45 -9.37 -6.14
N TRP A 162 -10.63 -10.28 -6.62
CA TRP A 162 -10.35 -11.56 -5.98
C TRP A 162 -8.87 -11.76 -5.81
N THR A 163 -8.43 -12.23 -4.64
CA THR A 163 -7.05 -12.59 -4.39
C THR A 163 -6.94 -13.95 -3.72
N ALA A 164 -5.88 -14.67 -4.10
CA ALA A 164 -5.41 -15.85 -3.38
C ALA A 164 -4.04 -15.54 -2.81
N ASN A 165 -3.90 -15.63 -1.50
CA ASN A 165 -2.70 -15.25 -0.77
C ASN A 165 -2.08 -16.47 -0.07
N MET A 166 -0.75 -16.50 -0.04
CA MET A 166 0.02 -17.49 0.71
C MET A 166 1.19 -16.76 1.41
N TRP A 167 1.07 -16.58 2.72
CA TRP A 167 2.02 -15.81 3.53
C TRP A 167 2.77 -16.73 4.48
N GLN A 168 4.09 -16.68 4.43
CA GLN A 168 4.92 -17.40 5.39
C GLN A 168 4.96 -16.66 6.72
N TYR A 169 4.71 -17.33 7.82
CA TYR A 169 4.87 -16.79 9.17
C TYR A 169 6.01 -17.49 9.93
N ASP A 170 6.50 -18.63 9.41
CA ASP A 170 7.67 -19.36 9.89
C ASP A 170 8.22 -20.21 8.74
N LYS A 171 9.44 -20.74 8.87
CA LYS A 171 10.05 -21.61 7.87
C LYS A 171 9.21 -22.86 7.62
N GLY A 172 8.64 -22.94 6.42
CA GLY A 172 7.80 -24.05 5.99
C GLY A 172 6.33 -23.96 6.46
N SER A 173 5.94 -22.88 7.14
CA SER A 173 4.57 -22.66 7.61
C SER A 173 3.93 -21.49 6.87
N TYR A 174 2.71 -21.70 6.36
CA TYR A 174 1.99 -20.73 5.56
C TYR A 174 0.58 -20.49 6.11
N MET A 175 0.18 -19.22 6.09
CA MET A 175 -1.21 -18.81 6.20
C MET A 175 -1.79 -18.66 4.77
N LYS A 176 -2.99 -19.16 4.56
CA LYS A 176 -3.71 -19.12 3.28
C LYS A 176 -5.03 -18.38 3.45
#